data_6350272be6648c101394ded2103305db
#
_entry.id   6350272be6648c101394ded2103305db
#
_cell.length_a   1.000
_cell.length_b   1.000
_cell.length_c   1.000
_cell.angle_alpha   90.00
_cell.angle_beta   90.00
_cell.angle_gamma   90.00
#
_symmetry.space_group_name_H-M   'P 1'
#
loop_
_entity.id
_entity.type
_entity.pdbx_description
1 polymer ?
#
loop_
_entity_poly.entity_id
_entity_poly.type
_entity_poly.pdbx_seq_one_letter_code
_entity_poly.pdbx_strand_id
1 'polypeptide(L)'
;RPDGALRVEPTLLVSGQERVYAVGDLTDVRESKRADAARAQARVVIANISAQLAGKAPEVQYVPSDEWVILPLGPEHGVSQLLDNEGNARILGADQTAEIKGADLMVSGIRSQLNLP
;
A
#
# COMPACT_ATOMS: atom_id res chain seq x y z
N ARG A 1 9.33 13.98 12.47
CA ARG A 1 8.07 14.55 13.00
C ARG A 1 7.88 14.19 14.48
N PRO A 2 7.03 14.92 15.25
CA PRO A 2 6.71 14.57 16.65
C PRO A 2 6.11 13.18 16.84
N ASP A 3 5.44 12.65 15.81
CA ASP A 3 4.84 11.33 15.77
C ASP A 3 5.82 10.21 15.38
N GLY A 4 7.10 10.54 15.16
CA GLY A 4 8.14 9.61 14.76
C GLY A 4 8.14 9.26 13.26
N ALA A 5 7.19 9.77 12.47
CA ALA A 5 7.15 9.51 11.03
C ALA A 5 8.30 10.22 10.29
N LEU A 6 8.89 9.52 9.33
CA LEU A 6 9.89 10.10 8.43
C LEU A 6 9.21 10.96 7.37
N ARG A 7 9.71 12.19 7.21
CA ARG A 7 9.28 13.03 6.09
C ARG A 7 9.89 12.52 4.80
N VAL A 8 9.05 12.34 3.79
CA VAL A 8 9.47 11.92 2.46
C VAL A 8 9.01 12.90 1.38
N GLU A 9 9.79 13.00 0.31
CA GLU A 9 9.42 13.70 -0.91
C GLU A 9 8.42 12.86 -1.71
N PRO A 10 7.74 13.41 -2.73
CA PRO A 10 6.85 12.63 -3.60
C PRO A 10 7.51 11.40 -4.25
N THR A 11 8.81 11.43 -4.45
CA THR A 11 9.61 10.31 -4.93
C THR A 11 9.91 9.24 -3.88
N LEU A 12 9.41 9.42 -2.64
CA LEU A 12 9.68 8.62 -1.46
C LEU A 12 11.14 8.67 -0.97
N LEU A 13 11.91 9.61 -1.45
CA LEU A 13 13.22 9.95 -0.90
C LEU A 13 13.01 10.59 0.47
N VAL A 14 13.79 10.21 1.47
CA VAL A 14 13.73 10.85 2.79
C VAL A 14 14.21 12.29 2.66
N SER A 15 13.43 13.26 3.15
CA SER A 15 13.74 14.67 3.02
C SER A 15 15.13 14.99 3.58
N GLY A 16 15.94 15.69 2.78
CA GLY A 16 17.32 16.02 3.11
C GLY A 16 18.32 14.87 2.92
N GLN A 17 17.91 13.75 2.35
CA GLN A 17 18.79 12.65 1.98
C GLN A 17 18.83 12.51 0.46
N GLU A 18 19.95 12.01 -0.08
CA GLU A 18 20.12 11.84 -1.53
C GLU A 18 19.90 10.40 -2.02
N ARG A 19 20.05 9.43 -1.10
CA ARG A 19 20.03 7.99 -1.44
C ARG A 19 19.30 7.13 -0.42
N VAL A 20 18.50 7.73 0.44
CA VAL A 20 17.72 7.02 1.46
C VAL A 20 16.25 7.16 1.13
N TYR A 21 15.60 6.04 0.93
CA TYR A 21 14.17 5.96 0.67
C TYR A 21 13.45 5.35 1.86
N ALA A 22 12.17 5.72 2.04
CA ALA A 22 11.32 5.12 3.04
C ALA A 22 9.95 4.78 2.44
N VAL A 23 9.37 3.66 2.87
CA VAL A 23 8.06 3.17 2.43
C VAL A 23 7.27 2.61 3.60
N GLY A 24 5.96 2.54 3.45
CA GLY A 24 5.04 1.94 4.42
C GLY A 24 4.77 2.84 5.60
N ASP A 25 4.48 2.23 6.72
CA ASP A 25 3.90 2.87 7.91
C ASP A 25 4.80 3.93 8.56
N LEU A 26 6.10 3.82 8.36
CA LEU A 26 7.06 4.77 8.92
C LEU A 26 7.09 6.12 8.19
N THR A 27 6.47 6.24 7.01
CA THR A 27 6.45 7.49 6.24
C THR A 27 5.36 8.44 6.69
N ASP A 28 5.52 9.74 6.39
CA ASP A 28 4.51 10.76 6.63
C ASP A 28 3.50 10.93 5.49
N VAL A 29 3.47 10.00 4.54
CA VAL A 29 2.46 9.97 3.48
C VAL A 29 1.07 9.89 4.11
N ARG A 30 0.18 10.78 3.70
CA ARG A 30 -1.20 10.87 4.23
C ARG A 30 -2.11 9.89 3.51
N GLU A 31 -2.12 8.67 3.99
CA GLU A 31 -3.02 7.61 3.56
C GLU A 31 -3.16 6.57 4.67
N SER A 32 -4.16 5.70 4.58
CA SER A 32 -4.29 4.56 5.48
C SER A 32 -3.10 3.62 5.37
N LYS A 33 -2.56 3.23 6.52
CA LYS A 33 -1.40 2.34 6.60
C LYS A 33 -1.81 0.91 6.26
N ARG A 34 -1.58 0.53 5.00
CA ARG A 34 -2.02 -0.75 4.42
C ARG A 34 -0.89 -1.41 3.62
N ALA A 35 -0.92 -2.73 3.55
CA ALA A 35 0.10 -3.50 2.86
C ALA A 35 0.15 -3.24 1.34
N ASP A 36 -0.99 -2.97 0.71
CA ASP A 36 -1.06 -2.62 -0.71
C ASP A 36 -0.46 -1.23 -0.98
N ALA A 37 -0.69 -0.25 -0.12
CA ALA A 37 -0.06 1.06 -0.18
C ALA A 37 1.47 0.94 -0.07
N ALA A 38 1.95 0.18 0.91
CA ALA A 38 3.39 -0.07 1.05
C ALA A 38 4.01 -0.76 -0.18
N ARG A 39 3.30 -1.71 -0.81
CA ARG A 39 3.73 -2.35 -2.06
C ARG A 39 3.74 -1.38 -3.24
N ALA A 40 2.75 -0.50 -3.35
CA ALA A 40 2.71 0.53 -4.39
C ALA A 40 3.86 1.52 -4.22
N GLN A 41 4.11 1.97 -3.00
CA GLN A 41 5.27 2.79 -2.66
C GLN A 41 6.59 2.10 -3.02
N ALA A 42 6.74 0.82 -2.70
CA ALA A 42 7.95 0.05 -3.03
C ALA A 42 8.23 0.01 -4.54
N ARG A 43 7.20 -0.08 -5.40
CA ARG A 43 7.39 -0.02 -6.86
C ARG A 43 7.98 1.31 -7.32
N VAL A 44 7.53 2.43 -6.74
CA VAL A 44 8.08 3.75 -7.01
C VAL A 44 9.54 3.83 -6.59
N VAL A 45 9.87 3.33 -5.40
CA VAL A 45 11.25 3.31 -4.90
C VAL A 45 12.15 2.46 -5.78
N ILE A 46 11.70 1.27 -6.20
CA ILE A 46 12.46 0.41 -7.13
C ILE A 46 12.79 1.14 -8.43
N ALA A 47 11.81 1.83 -9.03
CA ALA A 47 12.02 2.61 -10.24
C ALA A 47 13.03 3.75 -10.03
N ASN A 48 12.92 4.47 -8.93
CA ASN A 48 13.81 5.59 -8.61
C ASN A 48 15.24 5.13 -8.28
N ILE A 49 15.40 4.03 -7.53
CA ILE A 49 16.73 3.43 -7.29
C ILE A 49 17.34 2.97 -8.62
N SER A 50 16.58 2.31 -9.48
CA SER A 50 17.06 1.89 -10.79
C SER A 50 17.51 3.07 -11.65
N ALA A 51 16.78 4.18 -11.62
CA ALA A 51 17.17 5.41 -12.31
C ALA A 51 18.49 5.97 -11.75
N GLN A 52 18.63 6.05 -10.43
CA GLN A 52 19.87 6.53 -9.79
C GLN A 52 21.07 5.64 -10.09
N LEU A 53 20.90 4.32 -10.11
CA LEU A 53 21.96 3.39 -10.49
C LEU A 53 22.40 3.58 -11.96
N ALA A 54 21.49 4.03 -12.82
CA ALA A 54 21.77 4.40 -14.20
C ALA A 54 22.27 5.86 -14.38
N GLY A 55 22.60 6.56 -13.28
CA GLY A 55 23.08 7.95 -13.31
C GLY A 55 22.00 9.00 -13.62
N LYS A 56 20.70 8.64 -13.47
CA LYS A 56 19.56 9.54 -13.69
C LYS A 56 18.98 10.02 -12.36
N ALA A 57 18.28 11.15 -12.39
CA ALA A 57 17.54 11.63 -11.23
C ALA A 57 16.31 10.74 -10.93
N PRO A 58 15.88 10.62 -9.64
CA PRO A 58 14.63 9.96 -9.29
C PRO A 58 13.47 10.89 -9.61
N GLU A 59 12.61 10.52 -10.56
CA GLU A 59 11.50 11.36 -11.06
C GLU A 59 10.13 10.72 -10.85
N VAL A 60 10.07 9.40 -10.60
CA VAL A 60 8.81 8.70 -10.40
C VAL A 60 8.21 9.10 -9.06
N GLN A 61 6.99 9.64 -9.09
CA GLN A 61 6.28 10.11 -7.90
C GLN A 61 5.22 9.10 -7.46
N TYR A 62 5.07 8.97 -6.17
CA TYR A 62 3.98 8.21 -5.55
C TYR A 62 2.74 9.09 -5.43
N VAL A 63 1.61 8.56 -5.85
CA VAL A 63 0.29 9.16 -5.64
C VAL A 63 -0.47 8.23 -4.69
N PRO A 64 -0.88 8.71 -3.51
CA PRO A 64 -1.70 7.92 -2.59
C PRO A 64 -2.97 7.42 -3.26
N SER A 65 -3.34 6.18 -2.97
CA SER A 65 -4.59 5.60 -3.46
C SER A 65 -5.78 6.05 -2.61
N ASP A 66 -6.96 5.97 -3.19
CA ASP A 66 -8.20 6.19 -2.47
C ASP A 66 -8.38 5.23 -1.28
N GLU A 67 -9.15 5.68 -0.29
CA GLU A 67 -9.37 4.93 0.93
C GLU A 67 -10.37 3.78 0.71
N TRP A 68 -9.92 2.58 1.04
CA TRP A 68 -10.76 1.40 1.10
C TRP A 68 -10.32 0.48 2.25
N VAL A 69 -11.21 -0.35 2.74
CA VAL A 69 -10.91 -1.26 3.85
C VAL A 69 -11.65 -2.58 3.70
N ILE A 70 -11.00 -3.68 4.07
CA ILE A 70 -11.59 -5.02 4.15
C ILE A 70 -11.27 -5.56 5.54
N LEU A 71 -12.30 -5.70 6.37
CA LEU A 71 -12.20 -6.14 7.75
C LEU A 71 -12.92 -7.48 7.93
N PRO A 72 -12.21 -8.62 7.76
CA PRO A 72 -12.79 -9.92 8.09
C PRO A 72 -12.92 -10.06 9.61
N LEU A 73 -14.02 -10.66 10.05
CA LEU A 73 -14.29 -11.07 11.42
C LEU A 73 -14.46 -12.58 11.47
N GLY A 74 -13.36 -13.29 11.33
CA GLY A 74 -13.34 -14.72 11.07
C GLY A 74 -13.59 -15.07 9.60
N PRO A 75 -13.75 -16.38 9.26
CA PRO A 75 -13.84 -16.83 7.87
C PRO A 75 -15.17 -16.46 7.18
N GLU A 76 -16.23 -16.27 7.95
CA GLU A 76 -17.61 -16.13 7.40
C GLU A 76 -18.21 -14.74 7.62
N HIS A 77 -17.52 -13.86 8.37
CA HIS A 77 -18.05 -12.56 8.73
C HIS A 77 -17.07 -11.42 8.40
N GLY A 78 -17.60 -10.21 8.35
CA GLY A 78 -16.81 -9.01 8.15
C GLY A 78 -17.61 -7.86 7.57
N VAL A 79 -16.92 -6.78 7.34
CA VAL A 79 -17.43 -5.61 6.64
C VAL A 79 -16.32 -5.02 5.80
N SER A 80 -16.66 -4.55 4.61
CA SER A 80 -15.69 -3.89 3.73
C SER A 80 -16.27 -2.58 3.21
N GLN A 81 -15.40 -1.60 3.04
CA GLN A 81 -15.69 -0.41 2.26
C GLN A 81 -14.77 -0.40 1.05
N LEU A 82 -15.34 -0.46 -0.13
CA LEU A 82 -14.64 -0.34 -1.40
C LEU A 82 -15.17 0.89 -2.13
N LEU A 83 -14.46 1.28 -3.19
CA LEU A 83 -14.96 2.31 -4.10
C LEU A 83 -15.58 1.65 -5.33
N ASP A 84 -16.67 2.21 -5.83
CA ASP A 84 -17.22 1.86 -7.13
C ASP A 84 -16.42 2.52 -8.28
N ASN A 85 -16.80 2.24 -9.52
CA ASN A 85 -16.14 2.81 -10.70
C ASN A 85 -16.27 4.34 -10.82
N GLU A 86 -17.17 4.94 -10.05
CA GLU A 86 -17.42 6.38 -10.00
C GLU A 86 -16.70 7.03 -8.80
N GLY A 87 -16.03 6.24 -7.95
CA GLY A 87 -15.32 6.70 -6.76
C GLY A 87 -16.22 6.85 -5.52
N ASN A 88 -17.48 6.35 -5.55
CA ASN A 88 -18.35 6.41 -4.38
C ASN A 88 -18.09 5.23 -3.43
N ALA A 89 -18.17 5.46 -2.14
CA ALA A 89 -18.01 4.42 -1.14
C ALA A 89 -19.17 3.41 -1.19
N ARG A 90 -18.83 2.12 -1.34
CA ARG A 90 -19.75 0.98 -1.30
C ARG A 90 -19.42 0.10 -0.11
N ILE A 91 -20.41 -0.11 0.74
CA ILE A 91 -20.27 -1.01 1.90
C ILE A 91 -20.71 -2.41 1.50
N LEU A 92 -19.85 -3.40 1.78
CA LEU A 92 -20.08 -4.81 1.57
C LEU A 92 -20.28 -5.50 2.93
N GLY A 93 -21.26 -6.37 3.01
CA GLY A 93 -21.57 -7.16 4.21
C GLY A 93 -20.69 -8.40 4.38
N ALA A 94 -21.14 -9.28 5.29
CA ALA A 94 -20.41 -10.47 5.72
C ALA A 94 -19.99 -11.39 4.57
N ASP A 95 -20.95 -11.83 3.76
CA ASP A 95 -20.71 -12.83 2.70
C ASP A 95 -19.70 -12.34 1.68
N GLN A 96 -19.85 -11.11 1.20
CA GLN A 96 -18.95 -10.51 0.22
C GLN A 96 -17.56 -10.24 0.81
N THR A 97 -17.48 -9.85 2.07
CA THR A 97 -16.20 -9.66 2.76
C THR A 97 -15.48 -11.00 2.97
N ALA A 98 -16.22 -12.04 3.34
CA ALA A 98 -15.70 -13.39 3.48
C ALA A 98 -15.15 -13.93 2.15
N GLU A 99 -15.87 -13.75 1.04
CA GLU A 99 -15.44 -14.15 -0.29
C GLU A 99 -14.13 -13.44 -0.70
N ILE A 100 -14.00 -12.14 -0.40
CA ILE A 100 -12.82 -11.36 -0.79
C ILE A 100 -11.59 -11.71 0.05
N LYS A 101 -11.77 -11.92 1.36
CA LYS A 101 -10.63 -12.06 2.28
C LYS A 101 -10.83 -13.09 3.39
N GLY A 102 -12.03 -13.22 3.94
CA GLY A 102 -12.27 -14.01 5.15
C GLY A 102 -11.94 -15.48 5.01
N ALA A 103 -12.29 -16.09 3.88
CA ALA A 103 -12.20 -17.55 3.67
C ALA A 103 -10.76 -18.09 3.78
N ASP A 104 -9.76 -17.40 3.21
CA ASP A 104 -8.35 -17.82 3.27
C ASP A 104 -7.39 -16.73 3.73
N LEU A 105 -7.91 -15.56 4.13
CA LEU A 105 -7.15 -14.38 4.53
C LEU A 105 -6.12 -13.93 3.48
N MET A 106 -6.40 -14.18 2.21
CA MET A 106 -5.52 -13.92 1.05
C MET A 106 -4.21 -14.73 1.08
N VAL A 107 -4.15 -15.79 1.88
CA VAL A 107 -2.93 -16.61 2.08
C VAL A 107 -2.45 -17.21 0.77
N SER A 108 -3.35 -17.81 0.00
CA SER A 108 -3.02 -18.42 -1.32
C SER A 108 -2.41 -17.41 -2.28
N GLY A 109 -2.97 -16.21 -2.36
CA GLY A 109 -2.46 -15.13 -3.19
C GLY A 109 -1.09 -14.64 -2.75
N ILE A 110 -0.88 -14.49 -1.44
CA ILE A 110 0.42 -14.08 -0.89
C ILE A 110 1.48 -15.15 -1.11
N ARG A 111 1.14 -16.44 -0.87
CA ARG A 111 2.08 -17.56 -1.13
C ARG A 111 2.52 -17.58 -2.58
N SER A 112 1.58 -17.41 -3.52
CA SER A 112 1.88 -17.33 -4.95
C SER A 112 2.83 -16.16 -5.28
N GLN A 113 2.59 -14.96 -4.71
CA GLN A 113 3.48 -13.79 -4.92
C GLN A 113 4.90 -14.01 -4.40
N LEU A 114 5.05 -14.81 -3.36
CA LEU A 114 6.34 -15.13 -2.75
C LEU A 114 6.98 -16.39 -3.33
N ASN A 115 6.40 -17.01 -4.37
CA ASN A 115 6.81 -18.31 -4.94
C ASN A 115 6.90 -19.42 -3.86
N LEU A 116 6.02 -19.38 -2.87
CA LEU A 116 5.91 -20.42 -1.84
C LEU A 116 4.93 -21.51 -2.28
N PRO A 117 5.23 -22.79 -1.98
CA PRO A 117 4.35 -23.91 -2.29
C PRO A 117 3.04 -23.89 -1.50
#